data_ec6ff941af880c4b6c08a82f68930a82
#
_entry.id   ec6ff941af880c4b6c08a82f68930a82
#
_cell.length_a   1.000
_cell.length_b   1.000
_cell.length_c   1.000
_cell.angle_alpha   90.00
_cell.angle_beta   90.00
_cell.angle_gamma   90.00
#
_symmetry.space_group_name_H-M   'P 1'
#
loop_
_entity.id
_entity.type
_entity.pdbx_description
1 polymer ?
#
loop_
_entity_poly.entity_id
_entity_poly.type
_entity_poly.pdbx_seq_one_letter_code
_entity_poly.pdbx_strand_id
1 'polypeptide(L)'
;RRSSDLQLCDEFGALLILDEVQTGMGRTGKMFACEHENVQPDILCLAKALGGGVMPIGATVATEEVFSVLFDNPFLHTTTFGGNPLACAAALATINVLLEQNLPAQAEQKGDMLLDGFRQLGREYPDLVQDARGKGMLMAIEFVDNEIGYSFASEMFRQRVLVAGTLNNAKTIRIE
;
A
#
# COMPACT_ATOMS: atom_id res chain seq x y z
N ARG A 1 -10.19 -12.61 -14.35
CA ARG A 1 -8.90 -13.37 -14.46
C ARG A 1 -8.43 -13.65 -13.04
N ARG A 2 -8.35 -14.93 -12.63
CA ARG A 2 -7.48 -15.27 -11.49
C ARG A 2 -6.09 -14.78 -11.86
N SER A 3 -5.37 -14.16 -10.91
CA SER A 3 -4.01 -13.73 -11.21
C SER A 3 -3.18 -14.94 -11.62
N SER A 4 -2.23 -14.77 -12.54
CA SER A 4 -1.31 -15.82 -12.96
C SER A 4 -0.58 -16.44 -11.77
N ASP A 5 -0.29 -15.61 -10.76
CA ASP A 5 0.43 -16.02 -9.55
C ASP A 5 -0.39 -16.99 -8.69
N LEU A 6 -1.69 -16.72 -8.52
CA LEU A 6 -2.58 -17.63 -7.78
C LEU A 6 -2.70 -18.98 -8.50
N GLN A 7 -2.78 -18.97 -9.84
CA GLN A 7 -2.83 -20.22 -10.62
C GLN A 7 -1.55 -21.04 -10.46
N LEU A 8 -0.38 -20.37 -10.44
CA LEU A 8 0.90 -21.05 -10.21
C LEU A 8 0.98 -21.59 -8.78
N CYS A 9 0.53 -20.82 -7.78
CA CYS A 9 0.48 -21.31 -6.40
C CYS A 9 -0.37 -22.56 -6.28
N ASP A 10 -1.56 -22.57 -6.88
CA ASP A 10 -2.47 -23.73 -6.90
C ASP A 10 -1.82 -24.94 -7.59
N GLU A 11 -1.15 -24.72 -8.74
CA GLU A 11 -0.50 -25.78 -9.52
C GLU A 11 0.66 -26.44 -8.78
N PHE A 12 1.46 -25.65 -8.06
CA PHE A 12 2.65 -26.14 -7.37
C PHE A 12 2.45 -26.38 -5.87
N GLY A 13 1.26 -26.21 -5.34
CA GLY A 13 0.98 -26.33 -3.91
C GLY A 13 1.74 -25.34 -3.06
N ALA A 14 1.99 -24.14 -3.59
CA ALA A 14 2.68 -23.06 -2.90
C ALA A 14 1.66 -22.10 -2.25
N LEU A 15 2.03 -21.51 -1.11
CA LEU A 15 1.19 -20.50 -0.46
C LEU A 15 1.41 -19.12 -1.09
N LEU A 16 0.33 -18.38 -1.33
CA LEU A 16 0.37 -17.01 -1.79
C LEU A 16 0.41 -16.06 -0.58
N ILE A 17 1.51 -15.34 -0.43
CA ILE A 17 1.68 -14.30 0.59
C ILE A 17 1.62 -12.93 -0.08
N LEU A 18 0.70 -12.06 0.36
CA LEU A 18 0.62 -10.69 -0.10
C LEU A 18 1.08 -9.71 0.99
N ASP A 19 2.10 -8.93 0.68
CA ASP A 19 2.55 -7.82 1.52
C ASP A 19 1.74 -6.57 1.19
N GLU A 20 0.70 -6.35 1.99
CA GLU A 20 -0.17 -5.16 1.92
C GLU A 20 0.19 -4.11 2.97
N VAL A 21 1.42 -4.15 3.48
CA VAL A 21 1.91 -3.20 4.49
C VAL A 21 1.81 -1.76 3.99
N GLN A 22 1.97 -1.51 2.70
CA GLN A 22 1.84 -0.18 2.10
C GLN A 22 0.57 -0.01 1.27
N THR A 23 0.10 -1.06 0.63
CA THR A 23 -1.03 -1.02 -0.32
C THR A 23 -2.38 -1.20 0.35
N GLY A 24 -2.41 -1.79 1.54
CA GLY A 24 -3.62 -2.01 2.31
C GLY A 24 -4.17 -0.77 3.02
N MET A 25 -5.17 -0.99 3.83
CA MET A 25 -5.83 0.04 4.66
C MET A 25 -6.38 1.21 3.84
N GLY A 26 -6.98 0.92 2.68
CA GLY A 26 -7.67 1.91 1.87
C GLY A 26 -6.79 2.66 0.86
N ARG A 27 -5.47 2.50 0.91
CA ARG A 27 -4.51 3.30 0.14
C ARG A 27 -4.76 3.30 -1.37
N THR A 28 -5.10 2.16 -1.94
CA THR A 28 -5.29 1.98 -3.39
C THR A 28 -6.73 2.20 -3.88
N GLY A 29 -7.65 2.60 -2.99
CA GLY A 29 -9.06 2.76 -3.34
C GLY A 29 -9.96 1.59 -2.94
N LYS A 30 -9.36 0.48 -2.49
CA LYS A 30 -10.02 -0.66 -1.84
C LYS A 30 -9.42 -0.86 -0.46
N MET A 31 -10.08 -1.61 0.43
CA MET A 31 -9.53 -1.90 1.75
C MET A 31 -8.17 -2.58 1.63
N PHE A 32 -8.04 -3.53 0.69
CA PHE A 32 -6.81 -4.20 0.32
C PHE A 32 -6.61 -4.15 -1.20
N ALA A 33 -5.36 -4.04 -1.66
CA ALA A 33 -5.05 -3.97 -3.08
C ALA A 33 -5.42 -5.25 -3.83
N CYS A 34 -5.35 -6.41 -3.18
CA CYS A 34 -5.73 -7.69 -3.76
C CYS A 34 -7.22 -7.76 -4.20
N GLU A 35 -8.09 -6.92 -3.62
CA GLU A 35 -9.49 -6.83 -4.01
C GLU A 35 -9.69 -6.31 -5.44
N HIS A 36 -8.73 -5.55 -5.98
CA HIS A 36 -8.80 -5.07 -7.36
C HIS A 36 -8.79 -6.19 -8.40
N GLU A 37 -8.10 -7.28 -8.06
CA GLU A 37 -7.95 -8.45 -8.93
C GLU A 37 -8.80 -9.64 -8.46
N ASN A 38 -9.62 -9.45 -7.41
CA ASN A 38 -10.40 -10.51 -6.76
C ASN A 38 -9.52 -11.71 -6.36
N VAL A 39 -8.31 -11.41 -5.84
CA VAL A 39 -7.38 -12.42 -5.32
C VAL A 39 -7.56 -12.54 -3.82
N GLN A 40 -7.69 -13.78 -3.34
CA GLN A 40 -7.67 -14.11 -1.93
C GLN A 40 -6.36 -14.83 -1.63
N PRO A 41 -5.43 -14.21 -0.87
CA PRO A 41 -4.17 -14.85 -0.52
C PRO A 41 -4.36 -15.84 0.62
N ASP A 42 -3.37 -16.73 0.80
CA ASP A 42 -3.27 -17.59 1.97
C ASP A 42 -2.79 -16.82 3.20
N ILE A 43 -1.91 -15.85 2.98
CA ILE A 43 -1.36 -14.98 4.03
C ILE A 43 -1.38 -13.53 3.55
N LEU A 44 -1.87 -12.62 4.41
CA LEU A 44 -1.91 -11.18 4.19
C LEU A 44 -1.12 -10.48 5.30
N CYS A 45 -0.13 -9.67 4.92
CA CYS A 45 0.67 -8.88 5.85
C CYS A 45 0.19 -7.43 5.89
N LEU A 46 -0.08 -6.89 7.09
CA LEU A 46 -0.57 -5.54 7.33
C LEU A 46 0.31 -4.82 8.36
N ALA A 47 0.51 -3.51 8.18
CA ALA A 47 1.17 -2.65 9.16
C ALA A 47 0.92 -1.16 8.83
N LYS A 48 1.86 -0.28 9.13
CA LYS A 48 1.86 1.17 8.81
C LYS A 48 0.52 1.84 9.17
N ALA A 49 -0.33 2.10 8.16
CA ALA A 49 -1.63 2.76 8.35
C ALA A 49 -2.57 2.00 9.30
N LEU A 50 -2.34 0.70 9.55
CA LEU A 50 -3.13 -0.09 10.49
C LEU A 50 -3.17 0.54 11.90
N GLY A 51 -2.06 1.15 12.33
CA GLY A 51 -1.99 1.82 13.63
C GLY A 51 -2.52 3.25 13.67
N GLY A 52 -3.07 3.78 12.56
CA GLY A 52 -3.63 5.13 12.46
C GLY A 52 -2.63 6.26 12.68
N GLY A 53 -1.32 5.99 12.60
CA GLY A 53 -0.28 6.95 12.96
C GLY A 53 -0.12 7.17 14.47
N VAL A 54 -0.89 6.47 15.30
CA VAL A 54 -0.91 6.61 16.76
C VAL A 54 -0.03 5.58 17.45
N MET A 55 -0.15 4.31 17.04
CA MET A 55 0.62 3.22 17.63
C MET A 55 1.22 2.32 16.53
N PRO A 56 2.49 1.93 16.66
CA PRO A 56 3.08 0.92 15.78
C PRO A 56 2.41 -0.44 16.02
N ILE A 57 1.90 -1.03 14.95
CA ILE A 57 1.30 -2.37 14.95
C ILE A 57 1.48 -3.01 13.58
N GLY A 58 1.68 -4.32 13.57
CA GLY A 58 1.59 -5.17 12.39
C GLY A 58 0.66 -6.33 12.65
N ALA A 59 0.11 -6.89 11.60
CA ALA A 59 -0.73 -8.08 11.65
C ALA A 59 -0.40 -9.01 10.49
N THR A 60 -0.43 -10.30 10.75
CA THR A 60 -0.44 -11.36 9.77
C THR A 60 -1.80 -12.04 9.82
N VAL A 61 -2.54 -11.96 8.75
CA VAL A 61 -3.83 -12.64 8.60
C VAL A 61 -3.59 -13.84 7.70
N ALA A 62 -4.04 -15.02 8.12
CA ALA A 62 -3.87 -16.24 7.36
C ALA A 62 -5.16 -17.06 7.35
N THR A 63 -5.29 -18.00 6.41
CA THR A 63 -6.34 -18.99 6.43
C THR A 63 -6.20 -19.89 7.66
N GLU A 64 -7.29 -20.51 8.12
CA GLU A 64 -7.26 -21.41 9.27
C GLU A 64 -6.30 -22.59 9.04
N GLU A 65 -6.26 -23.12 7.83
CA GLU A 65 -5.38 -24.22 7.44
C GLU A 65 -3.89 -23.82 7.62
N VAL A 66 -3.49 -22.66 7.11
CA VAL A 66 -2.11 -22.16 7.25
C VAL A 66 -1.79 -21.87 8.71
N PHE A 67 -2.73 -21.27 9.46
CA PHE A 67 -2.51 -20.89 10.84
C PHE A 67 -2.49 -22.10 11.80
N SER A 68 -3.08 -23.22 11.40
CA SER A 68 -3.21 -24.43 12.24
C SER A 68 -1.87 -24.99 12.76
N VAL A 69 -0.77 -24.75 12.02
CA VAL A 69 0.58 -25.14 12.44
C VAL A 69 0.98 -24.54 13.79
N LEU A 70 0.36 -23.42 14.19
CA LEU A 70 0.63 -22.75 15.45
C LEU A 70 -0.24 -23.26 16.62
N PHE A 71 -1.29 -24.05 16.37
CA PHE A 71 -2.19 -24.52 17.43
C PHE A 71 -1.49 -25.45 18.40
N ASP A 72 -0.66 -26.37 17.88
CA ASP A 72 0.10 -27.30 18.70
C ASP A 72 1.45 -26.72 19.18
N ASN A 73 1.91 -25.64 18.56
CA ASN A 73 3.20 -25.01 18.83
C ASN A 73 3.08 -23.49 18.91
N PRO A 74 2.35 -22.93 19.89
CA PRO A 74 2.04 -21.49 19.95
C PRO A 74 3.28 -20.61 20.11
N PHE A 75 4.41 -21.16 20.59
CA PHE A 75 5.66 -20.43 20.76
C PHE A 75 6.47 -20.27 19.46
N LEU A 76 6.06 -20.90 18.36
CA LEU A 76 6.69 -20.67 17.05
C LEU A 76 6.49 -19.23 16.56
N HIS A 77 5.42 -18.56 17.00
CA HIS A 77 5.16 -17.16 16.70
C HIS A 77 4.89 -16.40 17.99
N THR A 78 5.90 -15.71 18.49
CA THR A 78 5.79 -14.91 19.71
C THR A 78 6.54 -13.60 19.57
N THR A 79 6.00 -12.54 20.14
CA THR A 79 6.62 -11.22 20.21
C THR A 79 6.28 -10.57 21.54
N THR A 80 7.21 -9.78 22.09
CA THR A 80 7.04 -9.12 23.39
C THR A 80 5.81 -8.21 23.43
N PHE A 81 5.49 -7.54 22.32
CA PHE A 81 4.39 -6.58 22.22
C PHE A 81 3.21 -7.07 21.37
N GLY A 82 3.23 -8.33 20.92
CA GLY A 82 2.14 -8.92 20.14
C GLY A 82 0.82 -8.91 20.93
N GLY A 83 -0.26 -8.50 20.28
CA GLY A 83 -1.58 -8.40 20.92
C GLY A 83 -1.68 -7.31 21.98
N ASN A 84 -0.77 -6.34 22.00
CA ASN A 84 -0.81 -5.23 22.96
C ASN A 84 -2.17 -4.51 22.88
N PRO A 85 -2.92 -4.39 24.01
CA PRO A 85 -4.26 -3.83 24.00
C PRO A 85 -4.35 -2.41 23.47
N LEU A 86 -3.35 -1.56 23.75
CA LEU A 86 -3.33 -0.18 23.27
C LEU A 86 -3.16 -0.11 21.74
N ALA A 87 -2.25 -0.92 21.20
CA ALA A 87 -2.03 -1.00 19.77
C ALA A 87 -3.25 -1.60 19.05
N CYS A 88 -3.86 -2.62 19.61
CA CYS A 88 -5.10 -3.22 19.08
C CYS A 88 -6.28 -2.23 19.11
N ALA A 89 -6.41 -1.44 20.17
CA ALA A 89 -7.45 -0.40 20.26
C ALA A 89 -7.24 0.69 19.19
N ALA A 90 -6.00 1.12 18.95
CA ALA A 90 -5.67 2.08 17.88
C ALA A 90 -5.98 1.51 16.49
N ALA A 91 -5.63 0.24 16.24
CA ALA A 91 -5.94 -0.42 14.98
C ALA A 91 -7.46 -0.55 14.75
N LEU A 92 -8.21 -0.94 15.77
CA LEU A 92 -9.66 -1.05 15.69
C LEU A 92 -10.31 0.31 15.40
N ALA A 93 -9.90 1.36 16.10
CA ALA A 93 -10.36 2.72 15.84
C ALA A 93 -10.06 3.17 14.40
N THR A 94 -8.86 2.85 13.90
CA THR A 94 -8.46 3.15 12.52
C THR A 94 -9.37 2.46 11.50
N ILE A 95 -9.62 1.16 11.68
CA ILE A 95 -10.50 0.38 10.79
C ILE A 95 -11.92 0.96 10.81
N ASN A 96 -12.45 1.30 11.98
CA ASN A 96 -13.78 1.89 12.11
C ASN A 96 -13.87 3.22 11.34
N VAL A 97 -12.90 4.11 11.49
CA VAL A 97 -12.86 5.40 10.74
C VAL A 97 -12.80 5.17 9.23
N LEU A 98 -11.97 4.22 8.76
CA LEU A 98 -11.88 3.89 7.34
C LEU A 98 -13.23 3.45 6.77
N LEU A 99 -13.96 2.61 7.51
CA LEU A 99 -15.25 2.07 7.11
C LEU A 99 -16.37 3.12 7.21
N GLU A 100 -16.49 3.80 8.36
CA GLU A 100 -17.55 4.78 8.63
C GLU A 100 -17.49 5.98 7.68
N GLN A 101 -16.28 6.43 7.36
CA GLN A 101 -16.06 7.57 6.46
C GLN A 101 -15.89 7.16 5.01
N ASN A 102 -15.92 5.86 4.70
CA ASN A 102 -15.68 5.31 3.36
C ASN A 102 -14.39 5.89 2.72
N LEU A 103 -13.30 5.91 3.49
CA LEU A 103 -12.04 6.51 3.05
C LEU A 103 -11.42 5.82 1.83
N PRO A 104 -11.54 4.48 1.64
CA PRO A 104 -11.07 3.85 0.41
C PRO A 104 -11.67 4.45 -0.86
N ALA A 105 -13.00 4.65 -0.91
CA ALA A 105 -13.63 5.26 -2.08
C ALA A 105 -13.20 6.73 -2.30
N GLN A 106 -12.97 7.47 -1.21
CA GLN A 106 -12.41 8.82 -1.32
C GLN A 106 -10.98 8.82 -1.85
N ALA A 107 -10.17 7.82 -1.45
CA ALA A 107 -8.81 7.65 -1.97
C ALA A 107 -8.82 7.32 -3.46
N GLU A 108 -9.75 6.49 -3.93
CA GLU A 108 -9.94 6.21 -5.36
C GLU A 108 -10.26 7.50 -6.13
N GLN A 109 -11.31 8.22 -5.72
CA GLN A 109 -11.75 9.43 -6.41
C GLN A 109 -10.66 10.52 -6.47
N LYS A 110 -9.99 10.77 -5.35
CA LYS A 110 -8.91 11.77 -5.28
C LYS A 110 -7.69 11.32 -6.06
N GLY A 111 -7.39 10.03 -6.02
CA GLY A 111 -6.29 9.42 -6.76
C GLY A 111 -6.47 9.55 -8.27
N ASP A 112 -7.66 9.26 -8.79
CA ASP A 112 -7.98 9.40 -10.20
C ASP A 112 -7.82 10.86 -10.66
N MET A 113 -8.34 11.82 -9.89
CA MET A 113 -8.21 13.25 -10.20
C MET A 113 -6.74 13.68 -10.26
N LEU A 114 -5.92 13.28 -9.30
CA LEU A 114 -4.50 13.63 -9.27
C LEU A 114 -3.72 12.94 -10.38
N LEU A 115 -3.99 11.67 -10.65
CA LEU A 115 -3.32 10.90 -11.68
C LEU A 115 -3.61 11.46 -13.07
N ASP A 116 -4.84 11.90 -13.33
CA ASP A 116 -5.20 12.56 -14.58
C ASP A 116 -4.47 13.89 -14.74
N GLY A 117 -4.31 14.68 -13.66
CA GLY A 117 -3.48 15.88 -13.65
C GLY A 117 -2.02 15.59 -13.98
N PHE A 118 -1.42 14.56 -13.36
CA PHE A 118 -0.03 14.17 -13.68
C PHE A 118 0.13 13.65 -15.10
N ARG A 119 -0.82 12.91 -15.62
CA ARG A 119 -0.83 12.48 -17.02
C ARG A 119 -0.95 13.65 -17.98
N GLN A 120 -1.71 14.69 -17.61
CA GLN A 120 -1.77 15.93 -18.38
C GLN A 120 -0.42 16.63 -18.38
N LEU A 121 0.24 16.78 -17.23
CA LEU A 121 1.62 17.30 -17.16
C LEU A 121 2.58 16.50 -18.04
N GLY A 122 2.48 15.19 -18.08
CA GLY A 122 3.30 14.35 -18.97
C GLY A 122 3.07 14.65 -20.46
N ARG A 123 1.84 14.99 -20.86
CA ARG A 123 1.54 15.40 -22.24
C ARG A 123 2.06 16.81 -22.56
N GLU A 124 2.02 17.71 -21.59
CA GLU A 124 2.48 19.10 -21.74
C GLU A 124 4.00 19.21 -21.69
N TYR A 125 4.67 18.35 -20.93
CA TYR A 125 6.12 18.35 -20.72
C TYR A 125 6.76 16.99 -20.98
N PRO A 126 6.64 16.46 -22.21
CA PRO A 126 7.12 15.10 -22.53
C PRO A 126 8.65 14.94 -22.41
N ASP A 127 9.40 16.04 -22.48
CA ASP A 127 10.85 16.05 -22.31
C ASP A 127 11.28 15.99 -20.82
N LEU A 128 10.35 16.16 -19.90
CA LEU A 128 10.60 16.15 -18.45
C LEU A 128 9.96 14.95 -17.77
N VAL A 129 8.71 14.62 -18.12
CA VAL A 129 7.91 13.55 -17.49
C VAL A 129 7.83 12.35 -18.40
N GLN A 130 8.36 11.24 -17.94
CA GLN A 130 8.36 9.98 -18.66
C GLN A 130 7.07 9.19 -18.50
N ASP A 131 6.53 9.13 -17.26
CA ASP A 131 5.32 8.36 -16.93
C ASP A 131 4.63 8.91 -15.67
N ALA A 132 3.33 8.68 -15.57
CA ALA A 132 2.55 8.89 -14.37
C ALA A 132 1.59 7.71 -14.16
N ARG A 133 1.76 7.00 -13.06
CA ARG A 133 1.04 5.77 -12.75
C ARG A 133 0.67 5.68 -11.28
N GLY A 134 -0.35 4.87 -11.00
CA GLY A 134 -0.77 4.64 -9.63
C GLY A 134 -2.18 4.09 -9.53
N LYS A 135 -2.63 3.91 -8.30
CA LYS A 135 -3.97 3.47 -7.96
C LYS A 135 -4.37 4.08 -6.61
N GLY A 136 -5.54 4.73 -6.56
CA GLY A 136 -5.95 5.50 -5.39
C GLY A 136 -4.88 6.53 -5.01
N MET A 137 -4.60 6.64 -3.73
CA MET A 137 -3.57 7.55 -3.21
C MET A 137 -2.16 6.91 -3.13
N LEU A 138 -1.87 5.90 -3.94
CA LEU A 138 -0.53 5.38 -4.14
C LEU A 138 -0.12 5.62 -5.59
N MET A 139 0.57 6.71 -5.83
CA MET A 139 0.94 7.20 -7.17
C MET A 139 2.42 7.46 -7.28
N ALA A 140 2.90 7.48 -8.51
CA ALA A 140 4.24 7.92 -8.85
C ALA A 140 4.23 8.74 -10.13
N ILE A 141 5.05 9.78 -10.14
CA ILE A 141 5.48 10.49 -11.34
C ILE A 141 6.93 10.11 -11.61
N GLU A 142 7.23 9.72 -12.82
CA GLU A 142 8.58 9.35 -13.24
C GLU A 142 9.08 10.38 -14.24
N PHE A 143 10.24 10.97 -13.93
CA PHE A 143 10.91 11.94 -14.77
C PHE A 143 11.91 11.25 -15.70
N VAL A 144 12.41 11.97 -16.71
CA VAL A 144 13.36 11.40 -17.66
C VAL A 144 14.73 11.11 -17.04
N ASP A 145 15.11 11.89 -16.00
CA ASP A 145 16.37 11.68 -15.27
C ASP A 145 16.26 11.99 -13.77
N ASN A 146 17.33 11.64 -13.04
CA ASN A 146 17.40 11.82 -11.58
C ASN A 146 17.50 13.29 -11.15
N GLU A 147 18.10 14.16 -11.94
CA GLU A 147 18.31 15.58 -11.59
C GLU A 147 16.98 16.32 -11.60
N ILE A 148 16.14 16.03 -12.59
CA ILE A 148 14.77 16.58 -12.67
C ILE A 148 13.92 16.07 -11.50
N GLY A 149 13.96 14.78 -11.20
CA GLY A 149 13.24 14.20 -10.08
C GLY A 149 13.65 14.82 -8.74
N TYR A 150 14.95 14.97 -8.52
CA TYR A 150 15.47 15.63 -7.31
C TYR A 150 15.05 17.10 -7.24
N SER A 151 15.14 17.83 -8.35
CA SER A 151 14.72 19.25 -8.42
C SER A 151 13.23 19.40 -8.14
N PHE A 152 12.40 18.51 -8.71
CA PHE A 152 10.97 18.47 -8.45
C PHE A 152 10.68 18.24 -6.97
N ALA A 153 11.27 17.21 -6.35
CA ALA A 153 11.05 16.92 -4.93
C ALA A 153 11.49 18.09 -4.03
N SER A 154 12.61 18.74 -4.38
CA SER A 154 13.13 19.91 -3.66
C SER A 154 12.18 21.11 -3.77
N GLU A 155 11.62 21.35 -4.95
CA GLU A 155 10.68 22.46 -5.15
C GLU A 155 9.34 22.18 -4.46
N MET A 156 8.82 20.93 -4.53
CA MET A 156 7.63 20.53 -3.76
C MET A 156 7.81 20.79 -2.26
N PHE A 157 8.99 20.48 -1.70
CA PHE A 157 9.29 20.78 -0.31
C PHE A 157 9.27 22.30 -0.03
N ARG A 158 9.82 23.14 -0.92
CA ARG A 158 9.74 24.60 -0.80
C ARG A 158 8.30 25.11 -0.84
N GLN A 159 7.45 24.45 -1.61
CA GLN A 159 6.00 24.71 -1.67
C GLN A 159 5.22 24.08 -0.50
N ARG A 160 5.91 23.52 0.50
CA ARG A 160 5.35 22.86 1.69
C ARG A 160 4.55 21.60 1.38
N VAL A 161 4.88 20.93 0.30
CA VAL A 161 4.33 19.63 -0.07
C VAL A 161 5.41 18.57 0.11
N LEU A 162 5.16 17.61 1.00
CA LEU A 162 6.06 16.47 1.20
C LEU A 162 5.74 15.39 0.18
N VAL A 163 6.76 14.96 -0.53
CA VAL A 163 6.72 13.83 -1.44
C VAL A 163 7.80 12.83 -1.07
N ALA A 164 7.68 11.58 -1.48
CA ALA A 164 8.65 10.54 -1.16
C ALA A 164 9.39 10.09 -2.42
N GLY A 165 10.70 10.11 -2.37
CA GLY A 165 11.52 9.41 -3.38
C GLY A 165 11.38 7.89 -3.27
N THR A 166 11.89 7.19 -4.26
CA THR A 166 12.08 5.74 -4.20
C THR A 166 13.52 5.42 -3.78
N LEU A 167 13.72 4.23 -3.19
CA LEU A 167 15.06 3.77 -2.83
C LEU A 167 15.89 3.35 -4.04
N ASN A 168 15.27 3.20 -5.21
CA ASN A 168 15.92 2.70 -6.43
C ASN A 168 16.56 3.81 -7.25
N ASN A 169 15.92 4.97 -7.32
CA ASN A 169 16.41 6.12 -8.10
C ASN A 169 15.71 7.41 -7.64
N ALA A 170 16.26 8.56 -8.03
CA ALA A 170 15.68 9.86 -7.71
C ALA A 170 14.70 10.37 -8.78
N LYS A 171 14.60 9.73 -9.94
CA LYS A 171 13.69 10.14 -11.01
C LYS A 171 12.23 9.75 -10.77
N THR A 172 11.97 8.79 -9.90
CA THR A 172 10.62 8.35 -9.56
C THR A 172 10.22 8.90 -8.20
N ILE A 173 9.23 9.78 -8.20
CA ILE A 173 8.71 10.42 -6.99
C ILE A 173 7.34 9.82 -6.68
N ARG A 174 7.19 9.30 -5.44
CA ARG A 174 5.92 8.80 -4.93
C ARG A 174 5.11 9.94 -4.32
N ILE A 175 3.80 9.87 -4.55
CA ILE A 175 2.80 10.77 -3.98
C ILE A 175 1.76 9.90 -3.31
N GLU A 176 1.63 10.05 -1.97
CA GLU A 176 0.83 9.16 -1.13
C GLU A 176 0.27 9.88 0.13
#